data_cc5ad07f8b4b8960f71ee45cee551aee
#
_entry.id   cc5ad07f8b4b8960f71ee45cee551aee
#
_cell.length_a   1.000
_cell.length_b   1.000
_cell.length_c   1.000
_cell.angle_alpha   90.00
_cell.angle_beta   90.00
_cell.angle_gamma   90.00
#
_symmetry.space_group_name_H-M   'P 1'
#
loop_
_entity.id
_entity.type
_entity.pdbx_description
1 polymer ?
#
loop_
_entity_poly.entity_id
_entity_poly.type
_entity_poly.pdbx_seq_one_letter_code
_entity_poly.pdbx_strand_id
1 'polypeptide(L)'
;MLSVDINSVSISEEEKSRTILSDVSFNIRAGKIYTILGKNGSGKSTLIKSITALLSKEEYTKSGKVIFNDTDLLKCPEERLREIRKHNIRYVFQDAANSLDPLKKIKYYFDLTNVSPLKIDELLLYFLLQPYKKISNLHSYELSGGMTQRLLIVLALLANPDLLILDEPTSGVDYAVMNLILLKVKNFVRDNDKSVLIVTQDINFALKSSDYIAYLSDKKLTKFYTQNDFLTSTDENLKIFIQSFKEIGNVTAKS
;
A
#
# COMPACT_ATOMS: atom_id res chain seq x y z
N MET A 1 -13.53 -9.78 -4.77
CA MET A 1 -12.54 -8.79 -5.19
C MET A 1 -11.11 -9.34 -5.11
N LEU A 2 -10.45 -9.45 -3.95
CA LEU A 2 -9.12 -10.08 -3.84
C LEU A 2 -9.15 -11.21 -2.82
N SER A 3 -8.67 -12.39 -3.21
CA SER A 3 -8.43 -13.54 -2.33
C SER A 3 -6.95 -13.94 -2.43
N VAL A 4 -6.29 -14.01 -1.31
CA VAL A 4 -4.87 -14.35 -1.18
C VAL A 4 -4.75 -15.65 -0.39
N ASP A 5 -4.04 -16.62 -0.95
CA ASP A 5 -3.72 -17.90 -0.32
C ASP A 5 -2.29 -18.29 -0.74
N ILE A 6 -1.31 -17.76 -0.04
CA ILE A 6 0.11 -17.94 -0.30
C ILE A 6 0.68 -18.93 0.71
N ASN A 7 1.08 -20.10 0.24
CA ASN A 7 1.73 -21.10 1.08
C ASN A 7 3.15 -20.65 1.48
N SER A 8 3.92 -20.15 0.51
CA SER A 8 5.26 -19.63 0.78
C SER A 8 5.75 -18.63 -0.27
N VAL A 9 6.60 -17.70 0.18
CA VAL A 9 7.45 -16.86 -0.66
C VAL A 9 8.86 -16.96 -0.13
N SER A 10 9.79 -17.38 -0.99
CA SER A 10 11.21 -17.50 -0.64
C SER A 10 12.06 -16.75 -1.65
N ILE A 11 13.17 -16.19 -1.18
CA ILE A 11 14.21 -15.58 -2.01
C ILE A 11 15.39 -16.54 -2.14
N SER A 12 15.96 -16.65 -3.33
CA SER A 12 17.18 -17.40 -3.59
C SER A 12 18.37 -16.46 -3.45
N GLU A 13 19.24 -16.73 -2.46
CA GLU A 13 20.48 -15.97 -2.22
C GLU A 13 21.65 -16.97 -2.37
N GLU A 14 22.43 -16.83 -3.45
CA GLU A 14 23.62 -17.64 -3.80
C GLU A 14 23.43 -19.14 -3.56
N GLU A 15 23.42 -19.98 -3.02
CA GLU A 15 23.12 -21.40 -2.82
C GLU A 15 22.08 -21.69 -1.73
N LYS A 16 21.50 -20.63 -1.11
CA LYS A 16 20.51 -20.80 -0.03
C LYS A 16 19.17 -20.19 -0.40
N SER A 17 18.11 -20.87 -0.01
CA SER A 17 16.75 -20.32 -0.10
C SER A 17 16.29 -19.87 1.28
N ARG A 18 15.85 -18.61 1.39
CA ARG A 18 15.31 -18.05 2.62
C ARG A 18 13.80 -17.75 2.46
N THR A 19 12.97 -18.41 3.24
CA THR A 19 11.53 -18.12 3.28
C THR A 19 11.29 -16.77 3.97
N ILE A 20 10.54 -15.90 3.27
CA ILE A 20 10.14 -14.58 3.75
C ILE A 20 8.71 -14.60 4.28
N LEU A 21 7.81 -15.33 3.61
CA LEU A 21 6.41 -15.48 3.99
C LEU A 21 6.01 -16.96 3.99
N SER A 22 5.17 -17.35 4.93
CA SER A 22 4.57 -18.69 4.99
C SER A 22 3.12 -18.61 5.48
N ASP A 23 2.25 -19.40 4.88
CA ASP A 23 0.85 -19.61 5.28
C ASP A 23 0.08 -18.27 5.42
N VAL A 24 0.13 -17.41 4.40
CA VAL A 24 -0.56 -16.12 4.37
C VAL A 24 -1.87 -16.27 3.61
N SER A 25 -2.99 -16.21 4.33
CA SER A 25 -4.33 -16.32 3.73
C SER A 25 -5.26 -15.21 4.22
N PHE A 26 -5.91 -14.49 3.28
CA PHE A 26 -6.90 -13.47 3.59
C PHE A 26 -7.74 -13.07 2.37
N ASN A 27 -8.83 -12.33 2.65
CA ASN A 27 -9.70 -11.78 1.63
C ASN A 27 -9.90 -10.27 1.81
N ILE A 28 -9.92 -9.52 0.71
CA ILE A 28 -10.31 -8.11 0.66
C ILE A 28 -11.66 -8.00 -0.06
N ARG A 29 -12.63 -7.40 0.60
CA ARG A 29 -13.95 -7.08 0.06
C ARG A 29 -14.01 -5.62 -0.34
N ALA A 30 -14.84 -5.31 -1.33
CA ALA A 30 -15.10 -3.94 -1.75
C ALA A 30 -15.71 -3.08 -0.61
N GLY A 31 -15.53 -1.76 -0.68
CA GLY A 31 -16.05 -0.82 0.27
C GLY A 31 -15.32 -0.74 1.61
N LYS A 32 -14.10 -1.30 1.72
CA LYS A 32 -13.37 -1.40 2.98
C LYS A 32 -11.89 -1.03 2.87
N ILE A 33 -11.36 -0.56 3.99
CA ILE A 33 -9.94 -0.27 4.17
C ILE A 33 -9.33 -1.36 5.05
N TYR A 34 -8.33 -2.02 4.52
CA TYR A 34 -7.54 -3.05 5.20
C TYR A 34 -6.14 -2.53 5.47
N THR A 35 -5.61 -2.80 6.66
CA THR A 35 -4.20 -2.48 6.96
C THR A 35 -3.45 -3.70 7.47
N ILE A 36 -2.27 -3.92 6.92
CA ILE A 36 -1.29 -4.87 7.41
C ILE A 36 -0.22 -4.09 8.15
N LEU A 37 -0.21 -4.25 9.47
CA LEU A 37 0.85 -3.74 10.34
C LEU A 37 2.02 -4.71 10.37
N GLY A 38 3.22 -4.18 10.59
CA GLY A 38 4.41 -5.00 10.82
C GLY A 38 5.67 -4.15 10.94
N LYS A 39 6.67 -4.67 11.63
CA LYS A 39 7.98 -4.01 11.76
C LYS A 39 8.69 -3.90 10.40
N ASN A 40 9.70 -3.03 10.31
CA ASN A 40 10.57 -2.99 9.14
C ASN A 40 11.25 -4.35 8.95
N GLY A 41 11.31 -4.82 7.71
CA GLY A 41 11.86 -6.14 7.38
C GLY A 41 10.93 -7.33 7.63
N SER A 42 9.69 -7.14 8.11
CA SER A 42 8.74 -8.25 8.35
C SER A 42 8.21 -8.92 7.08
N GLY A 43 8.48 -8.36 5.88
CA GLY A 43 8.01 -8.90 4.62
C GLY A 43 6.78 -8.20 4.02
N LYS A 44 6.35 -7.04 4.56
CA LYS A 44 5.18 -6.28 4.06
C LYS A 44 5.25 -5.98 2.56
N SER A 45 6.34 -5.36 2.11
CA SER A 45 6.52 -5.02 0.69
C SER A 45 6.69 -6.26 -0.18
N THR A 46 7.29 -7.33 0.35
CA THR A 46 7.36 -8.64 -0.34
C THR A 46 5.95 -9.22 -0.52
N LEU A 47 5.09 -9.14 0.50
CA LEU A 47 3.70 -9.58 0.41
C LEU A 47 2.94 -8.79 -0.67
N ILE A 48 3.06 -7.45 -0.68
CA ILE A 48 2.38 -6.64 -1.70
C ILE A 48 2.91 -6.94 -3.11
N LYS A 49 4.23 -7.05 -3.27
CA LYS A 49 4.83 -7.43 -4.57
C LYS A 49 4.42 -8.84 -5.00
N SER A 50 4.18 -9.76 -4.06
CA SER A 50 3.62 -11.09 -4.36
C SER A 50 2.19 -10.99 -4.88
N ILE A 51 1.34 -10.24 -4.19
CA ILE A 51 -0.07 -10.03 -4.54
C ILE A 51 -0.21 -9.36 -5.91
N THR A 52 0.64 -8.38 -6.21
CA THR A 52 0.64 -7.65 -7.47
C THR A 52 1.44 -8.33 -8.59
N ALA A 53 2.00 -9.52 -8.32
CA ALA A 53 2.86 -10.28 -9.21
C ALA A 53 4.08 -9.46 -9.72
N LEU A 54 4.66 -8.61 -8.86
CA LEU A 54 5.82 -7.77 -9.17
C LEU A 54 7.16 -8.33 -8.67
N LEU A 55 7.17 -9.48 -7.97
CA LEU A 55 8.42 -10.15 -7.59
C LEU A 55 9.08 -10.77 -8.82
N SER A 56 10.40 -10.60 -8.94
CA SER A 56 11.22 -11.27 -9.97
C SER A 56 11.06 -12.79 -9.87
N LYS A 57 10.84 -13.43 -11.02
CA LYS A 57 10.73 -14.90 -11.09
C LYS A 57 12.09 -15.59 -10.96
N GLU A 58 13.16 -14.84 -11.18
CA GLU A 58 14.54 -15.34 -11.10
C GLU A 58 15.02 -15.38 -9.64
N GLU A 59 14.61 -14.39 -8.84
CA GLU A 59 15.03 -14.26 -7.44
C GLU A 59 14.06 -14.92 -6.46
N TYR A 60 12.76 -14.98 -6.79
CA TYR A 60 11.72 -15.40 -5.86
C TYR A 60 10.95 -16.63 -6.33
N THR A 61 10.85 -17.61 -5.45
CA THR A 61 9.93 -18.75 -5.59
C THR A 61 8.66 -18.48 -4.79
N LYS A 62 7.50 -18.69 -5.43
CA LYS A 62 6.17 -18.48 -4.86
C LYS A 62 5.32 -19.70 -5.01
N SER A 63 4.56 -20.08 -3.97
CA SER A 63 3.55 -21.13 -4.04
C SER A 63 2.23 -20.64 -3.44
N GLY A 64 1.13 -21.02 -4.04
CA GLY A 64 -0.22 -20.61 -3.64
C GLY A 64 -1.01 -19.99 -4.78
N LYS A 65 -2.01 -19.15 -4.43
CA LYS A 65 -2.90 -18.46 -5.38
C LYS A 65 -3.16 -17.04 -4.93
N VAL A 66 -3.33 -16.15 -5.89
CA VAL A 66 -3.80 -14.77 -5.68
C VAL A 66 -4.88 -14.49 -6.70
N ILE A 67 -6.13 -14.52 -6.29
CA ILE A 67 -7.29 -14.34 -7.17
C ILE A 67 -7.79 -12.90 -7.05
N PHE A 68 -7.81 -12.16 -8.14
CA PHE A 68 -8.42 -10.84 -8.26
C PHE A 68 -9.51 -10.88 -9.32
N ASN A 69 -10.77 -10.62 -8.91
CA ASN A 69 -11.94 -10.69 -9.81
C ASN A 69 -11.88 -11.90 -10.74
N ASP A 70 -11.80 -13.11 -10.14
CA ASP A 70 -11.75 -14.43 -10.81
C ASP A 70 -10.48 -14.73 -11.63
N THR A 71 -9.49 -13.84 -11.64
CA THR A 71 -8.21 -14.03 -12.32
C THR A 71 -7.10 -14.40 -11.32
N ASP A 72 -6.43 -15.54 -11.51
CA ASP A 72 -5.24 -15.93 -10.73
C ASP A 72 -4.02 -15.13 -11.21
N LEU A 73 -3.62 -14.13 -10.43
CA LEU A 73 -2.53 -13.22 -10.79
C LEU A 73 -1.16 -13.92 -10.83
N LEU A 74 -0.96 -15.03 -10.11
CA LEU A 74 0.31 -15.75 -10.12
C LEU A 74 0.52 -16.58 -11.39
N LYS A 75 -0.57 -16.94 -12.09
CA LYS A 75 -0.57 -17.71 -13.34
C LYS A 75 -0.91 -16.87 -14.57
N CYS A 76 -1.30 -15.62 -14.36
CA CYS A 76 -1.74 -14.73 -15.41
C CYS A 76 -0.57 -14.34 -16.34
N PRO A 77 -0.77 -14.28 -17.66
CA PRO A 77 0.22 -13.75 -18.59
C PRO A 77 0.56 -12.27 -18.28
N GLU A 78 1.82 -11.89 -18.51
CA GLU A 78 2.31 -10.55 -18.17
C GLU A 78 1.52 -9.42 -18.85
N GLU A 79 1.06 -9.63 -20.07
CA GLU A 79 0.25 -8.68 -20.82
C GLU A 79 -1.08 -8.38 -20.07
N ARG A 80 -1.76 -9.41 -19.59
CA ARG A 80 -2.98 -9.26 -18.79
C ARG A 80 -2.69 -8.67 -17.41
N LEU A 81 -1.57 -9.02 -16.78
CA LEU A 81 -1.13 -8.42 -15.53
C LEU A 81 -0.89 -6.90 -15.67
N ARG A 82 -0.31 -6.46 -16.79
CA ARG A 82 -0.11 -5.03 -17.08
C ARG A 82 -1.43 -4.29 -17.16
N GLU A 83 -2.45 -4.86 -17.84
CA GLU A 83 -3.78 -4.27 -17.92
C GLU A 83 -4.45 -4.19 -16.55
N ILE A 84 -4.38 -5.25 -15.75
CA ILE A 84 -4.93 -5.26 -14.38
C ILE A 84 -4.23 -4.20 -13.51
N ARG A 85 -2.89 -4.11 -13.56
CA ARG A 85 -2.12 -3.11 -12.81
C ARG A 85 -2.36 -1.69 -13.33
N LYS A 86 -2.73 -1.52 -14.59
CA LYS A 86 -3.02 -0.22 -15.18
C LYS A 86 -4.40 0.29 -14.80
N HIS A 87 -5.41 -0.57 -14.72
CA HIS A 87 -6.81 -0.16 -14.60
C HIS A 87 -7.46 -0.53 -13.27
N ASN A 88 -7.09 -1.67 -12.68
CA ASN A 88 -7.82 -2.23 -11.54
C ASN A 88 -7.03 -2.21 -10.22
N ILE A 89 -5.70 -2.37 -10.27
CA ILE A 89 -4.86 -2.35 -9.06
C ILE A 89 -3.80 -1.27 -9.20
N ARG A 90 -3.75 -0.33 -8.28
CA ARG A 90 -2.67 0.65 -8.21
C ARG A 90 -1.87 0.47 -6.94
N TYR A 91 -0.56 0.40 -7.10
CA TYR A 91 0.39 0.28 -6.01
C TYR A 91 1.27 1.54 -5.91
N VAL A 92 1.17 2.22 -4.79
CA VAL A 92 2.05 3.34 -4.41
C VAL A 92 3.18 2.77 -3.56
N PHE A 93 4.39 2.78 -4.12
CA PHE A 93 5.59 2.24 -3.48
C PHE A 93 6.10 3.13 -2.34
N GLN A 94 6.77 2.53 -1.37
CA GLN A 94 7.45 3.24 -0.28
C GLN A 94 8.58 4.15 -0.82
N ASP A 95 9.35 3.68 -1.79
CA ASP A 95 10.42 4.45 -2.42
C ASP A 95 9.85 5.34 -3.54
N ALA A 96 9.33 6.48 -3.13
CA ALA A 96 8.76 7.46 -4.04
C ALA A 96 9.79 8.03 -5.03
N ALA A 97 11.03 8.22 -4.60
CA ALA A 97 12.06 8.88 -5.41
C ALA A 97 12.40 8.07 -6.67
N ASN A 98 12.45 6.73 -6.56
CA ASN A 98 12.77 5.83 -7.64
C ASN A 98 11.54 5.30 -8.40
N SER A 99 10.33 5.78 -8.05
CA SER A 99 9.08 5.31 -8.69
C SER A 99 8.78 6.00 -10.03
N LEU A 100 9.44 7.09 -10.34
CA LEU A 100 9.25 7.87 -11.56
C LEU A 100 10.55 7.90 -12.39
N ASP A 101 10.42 7.75 -13.71
CA ASP A 101 11.55 7.90 -14.63
C ASP A 101 12.07 9.36 -14.58
N PRO A 102 13.34 9.57 -14.19
CA PRO A 102 13.91 10.92 -14.05
C PRO A 102 14.01 11.68 -15.39
N LEU A 103 13.97 10.99 -16.51
CA LEU A 103 14.02 11.58 -17.84
C LEU A 103 12.65 12.07 -18.34
N LYS A 104 11.57 11.73 -17.64
CA LYS A 104 10.20 12.14 -17.99
C LYS A 104 9.74 13.31 -17.16
N LYS A 105 9.10 14.28 -17.80
CA LYS A 105 8.36 15.33 -17.10
C LYS A 105 7.12 14.76 -16.42
N ILE A 106 6.70 15.38 -15.33
CA ILE A 106 5.49 14.97 -14.59
C ILE A 106 4.24 14.98 -15.48
N LYS A 107 4.20 15.87 -16.48
CA LYS A 107 3.14 15.88 -17.50
C LYS A 107 2.92 14.51 -18.14
N TYR A 108 3.98 13.77 -18.45
CA TYR A 108 3.88 12.42 -19.05
C TYR A 108 3.00 11.49 -18.23
N TYR A 109 3.13 11.51 -16.89
CA TYR A 109 2.33 10.66 -16.01
C TYR A 109 0.87 11.12 -15.91
N PHE A 110 0.62 12.43 -15.96
CA PHE A 110 -0.76 12.94 -16.01
C PHE A 110 -1.45 12.57 -17.31
N ASP A 111 -0.75 12.67 -18.44
CA ASP A 111 -1.30 12.32 -19.75
C ASP A 111 -1.75 10.84 -19.81
N LEU A 112 -1.06 9.94 -19.07
CA LEU A 112 -1.44 8.53 -18.97
C LEU A 112 -2.76 8.28 -18.21
N THR A 113 -3.26 9.26 -17.46
CA THR A 113 -4.50 9.11 -16.68
C THR A 113 -5.76 9.41 -17.50
N ASN A 114 -5.64 10.11 -18.63
CA ASN A 114 -6.75 10.61 -19.45
C ASN A 114 -7.74 11.51 -18.65
N VAL A 115 -7.28 12.16 -17.59
CA VAL A 115 -8.07 13.04 -16.73
C VAL A 115 -7.81 14.50 -17.12
N SER A 116 -8.87 15.33 -17.08
CA SER A 116 -8.75 16.74 -17.41
C SER A 116 -7.84 17.50 -16.42
N PRO A 117 -7.10 18.54 -16.90
CA PRO A 117 -6.25 19.36 -16.04
C PRO A 117 -6.96 19.95 -14.82
N LEU A 118 -8.25 20.28 -14.92
CA LEU A 118 -9.05 20.80 -13.81
C LEU A 118 -9.17 19.79 -12.66
N LYS A 119 -9.50 18.53 -12.98
CA LYS A 119 -9.57 17.46 -11.97
C LYS A 119 -8.19 17.12 -11.39
N ILE A 120 -7.15 17.22 -12.20
CA ILE A 120 -5.76 17.06 -11.72
C ILE A 120 -5.44 18.17 -10.73
N ASP A 121 -5.76 19.44 -11.04
CA ASP A 121 -5.53 20.58 -10.14
C ASP A 121 -6.29 20.44 -8.82
N GLU A 122 -7.52 19.97 -8.81
CA GLU A 122 -8.28 19.70 -7.58
C GLU A 122 -7.53 18.77 -6.63
N LEU A 123 -6.98 17.66 -7.15
CA LEU A 123 -6.22 16.71 -6.33
C LEU A 123 -4.84 17.24 -5.93
N LEU A 124 -4.15 17.94 -6.83
CA LEU A 124 -2.86 18.55 -6.51
C LEU A 124 -2.99 19.55 -5.37
N LEU A 125 -3.97 20.47 -5.45
CA LEU A 125 -4.23 21.47 -4.42
C LEU A 125 -4.69 20.82 -3.11
N TYR A 126 -5.54 19.78 -3.18
CA TYR A 126 -5.94 19.01 -1.99
C TYR A 126 -4.73 18.47 -1.23
N PHE A 127 -3.71 17.98 -1.94
CA PHE A 127 -2.47 17.46 -1.36
C PHE A 127 -1.38 18.53 -1.19
N LEU A 128 -1.72 19.82 -1.21
CA LEU A 128 -0.80 20.94 -1.03
C LEU A 128 0.39 20.90 -2.01
N LEU A 129 0.12 20.48 -3.23
CA LEU A 129 1.09 20.51 -4.34
C LEU A 129 0.86 21.76 -5.20
N GLN A 130 1.88 22.08 -6.00
CA GLN A 130 1.75 23.16 -6.97
C GLN A 130 0.71 22.83 -8.04
N PRO A 131 0.02 23.86 -8.62
CA PRO A 131 -0.94 23.66 -9.68
C PRO A 131 -0.35 22.93 -10.89
N TYR A 132 -1.21 22.22 -11.64
CA TYR A 132 -0.86 21.44 -12.84
C TYR A 132 0.09 22.20 -13.78
N LYS A 133 -0.23 23.47 -14.09
CA LYS A 133 0.57 24.31 -15.00
C LYS A 133 2.05 24.43 -14.58
N LYS A 134 2.34 24.36 -13.27
CA LYS A 134 3.70 24.43 -12.75
C LYS A 134 4.32 23.04 -12.65
N ILE A 135 3.67 22.13 -11.90
CA ILE A 135 4.25 20.83 -11.57
C ILE A 135 4.42 19.94 -12.80
N SER A 136 3.54 20.05 -13.83
CA SER A 136 3.62 19.25 -15.05
C SER A 136 4.90 19.47 -15.86
N ASN A 137 5.56 20.62 -15.71
CA ASN A 137 6.81 20.93 -16.40
C ASN A 137 8.06 20.44 -15.67
N LEU A 138 7.94 20.01 -14.42
CA LEU A 138 9.05 19.53 -13.61
C LEU A 138 9.37 18.07 -13.94
N HIS A 139 10.59 17.65 -13.60
CA HIS A 139 11.03 16.26 -13.54
C HIS A 139 10.95 15.75 -12.10
N SER A 140 11.01 14.43 -11.89
CA SER A 140 10.89 13.85 -10.55
C SER A 140 12.00 14.29 -9.60
N TYR A 141 13.22 14.50 -10.08
CA TYR A 141 14.36 14.98 -9.28
C TYR A 141 14.25 16.44 -8.82
N GLU A 142 13.33 17.22 -9.39
CA GLU A 142 13.05 18.60 -8.97
C GLU A 142 12.03 18.67 -7.82
N LEU A 143 11.48 17.51 -7.40
CA LEU A 143 10.54 17.41 -6.31
C LEU A 143 11.23 16.96 -5.02
N SER A 144 10.79 17.46 -3.87
CA SER A 144 11.18 16.87 -2.59
C SER A 144 10.56 15.49 -2.40
N GLY A 145 11.14 14.64 -1.53
CA GLY A 145 10.61 13.31 -1.25
C GLY A 145 9.13 13.32 -0.84
N GLY A 146 8.73 14.25 0.04
CA GLY A 146 7.35 14.41 0.44
C GLY A 146 6.44 14.94 -0.69
N MET A 147 6.94 15.75 -1.62
CA MET A 147 6.19 16.14 -2.82
C MET A 147 5.99 14.95 -3.74
N THR A 148 7.03 14.15 -3.97
CA THR A 148 6.96 12.95 -4.82
C THR A 148 5.99 11.93 -4.23
N GLN A 149 6.03 11.69 -2.92
CA GLN A 149 5.08 10.78 -2.24
C GLN A 149 3.63 11.23 -2.47
N ARG A 150 3.33 12.51 -2.25
CA ARG A 150 1.98 13.06 -2.48
C ARG A 150 1.57 12.97 -3.95
N LEU A 151 2.49 13.26 -4.87
CA LEU A 151 2.24 13.15 -6.30
C LEU A 151 1.90 11.70 -6.72
N LEU A 152 2.62 10.70 -6.21
CA LEU A 152 2.30 9.29 -6.49
C LEU A 152 0.90 8.91 -6.01
N ILE A 153 0.47 9.40 -4.84
CA ILE A 153 -0.89 9.20 -4.32
C ILE A 153 -1.90 9.88 -5.27
N VAL A 154 -1.64 11.11 -5.72
CA VAL A 154 -2.47 11.82 -6.70
C VAL A 154 -2.61 11.00 -7.99
N LEU A 155 -1.50 10.54 -8.57
CA LEU A 155 -1.50 9.73 -9.79
C LEU A 155 -2.28 8.41 -9.62
N ALA A 156 -2.13 7.77 -8.46
CA ALA A 156 -2.87 6.54 -8.15
C ALA A 156 -4.39 6.78 -8.02
N LEU A 157 -4.79 7.89 -7.40
CA LEU A 157 -6.20 8.27 -7.25
C LEU A 157 -6.82 8.70 -8.59
N LEU A 158 -6.07 9.41 -9.45
CA LEU A 158 -6.53 9.79 -10.80
C LEU A 158 -6.80 8.56 -11.67
N ALA A 159 -6.04 7.49 -11.49
CA ALA A 159 -6.28 6.23 -12.19
C ALA A 159 -7.56 5.51 -11.75
N ASN A 160 -8.15 5.92 -10.62
CA ASN A 160 -9.43 5.44 -10.09
C ASN A 160 -9.54 3.91 -10.01
N PRO A 161 -8.57 3.17 -9.43
CA PRO A 161 -8.54 1.71 -9.43
C PRO A 161 -9.65 1.10 -8.56
N ASP A 162 -9.92 -0.20 -8.74
CA ASP A 162 -10.79 -0.97 -7.84
C ASP A 162 -10.07 -1.24 -6.50
N LEU A 163 -8.76 -1.53 -6.54
CA LEU A 163 -7.90 -1.74 -5.38
C LEU A 163 -6.71 -0.77 -5.38
N LEU A 164 -6.69 0.13 -4.42
CA LEU A 164 -5.54 1.01 -4.15
C LEU A 164 -4.67 0.39 -3.07
N ILE A 165 -3.40 0.19 -3.34
CA ILE A 165 -2.41 -0.31 -2.38
C ILE A 165 -1.43 0.80 -2.04
N LEU A 166 -1.28 1.08 -0.74
CA LEU A 166 -0.39 2.11 -0.21
C LEU A 166 0.68 1.48 0.69
N ASP A 167 1.94 1.63 0.32
CA ASP A 167 3.08 1.13 1.11
C ASP A 167 3.73 2.30 1.85
N GLU A 168 3.64 2.27 3.18
CA GLU A 168 4.12 3.31 4.11
C GLU A 168 3.70 4.74 3.69
N PRO A 169 2.39 5.02 3.47
CA PRO A 169 1.92 6.27 2.86
C PRO A 169 2.20 7.51 3.72
N THR A 170 2.53 7.34 4.99
CA THR A 170 2.84 8.40 5.94
C THR A 170 4.34 8.62 6.16
N SER A 171 5.19 7.84 5.49
CA SER A 171 6.64 7.99 5.61
C SER A 171 7.11 9.32 5.00
N GLY A 172 7.84 10.11 5.79
CA GLY A 172 8.41 11.37 5.32
C GLY A 172 7.41 12.50 5.06
N VAL A 173 6.15 12.38 5.54
CA VAL A 173 5.15 13.44 5.47
C VAL A 173 4.81 13.96 6.86
N ASP A 174 4.43 15.23 6.94
CA ASP A 174 3.99 15.86 8.19
C ASP A 174 2.57 15.41 8.59
N TYR A 175 2.17 15.74 9.82
CA TYR A 175 0.88 15.36 10.39
C TYR A 175 -0.32 15.92 9.60
N ALA A 176 -0.20 17.11 9.02
CA ALA A 176 -1.28 17.71 8.23
C ALA A 176 -1.51 16.91 6.96
N VAL A 177 -0.45 16.56 6.24
CA VAL A 177 -0.51 15.72 5.04
C VAL A 177 -1.02 14.31 5.39
N MET A 178 -0.59 13.73 6.51
CA MET A 178 -1.11 12.45 6.98
C MET A 178 -2.64 12.47 7.14
N ASN A 179 -3.21 13.53 7.70
CA ASN A 179 -4.65 13.68 7.82
C ASN A 179 -5.36 13.85 6.47
N LEU A 180 -4.74 14.53 5.50
CA LEU A 180 -5.28 14.62 4.13
C LEU A 180 -5.33 13.25 3.45
N ILE A 181 -4.26 12.43 3.60
CA ILE A 181 -4.23 11.06 3.10
C ILE A 181 -5.36 10.24 3.74
N LEU A 182 -5.49 10.30 5.07
CA LEU A 182 -6.52 9.60 5.84
C LEU A 182 -7.95 9.91 5.33
N LEU A 183 -8.28 11.20 5.20
CA LEU A 183 -9.58 11.63 4.73
C LEU A 183 -9.85 11.19 3.28
N LYS A 184 -8.83 11.30 2.42
CA LYS A 184 -8.96 10.93 1.00
C LYS A 184 -9.16 9.43 0.82
N VAL A 185 -8.42 8.61 1.59
CA VAL A 185 -8.56 7.14 1.58
C VAL A 185 -9.97 6.73 2.06
N LYS A 186 -10.48 7.34 3.13
CA LYS A 186 -11.84 7.09 3.62
C LYS A 186 -12.91 7.48 2.59
N ASN A 187 -12.73 8.60 1.90
CA ASN A 187 -13.65 9.03 0.85
C ASN A 187 -13.58 8.11 -0.37
N PHE A 188 -12.40 7.58 -0.69
CA PHE A 188 -12.19 6.72 -1.85
C PHE A 188 -13.00 5.41 -1.79
N VAL A 189 -13.26 4.85 -0.61
CA VAL A 189 -14.03 3.61 -0.44
C VAL A 189 -15.53 3.81 -0.23
N ARG A 190 -16.01 5.07 -0.19
CA ARG A 190 -17.44 5.36 0.09
C ARG A 190 -18.41 4.81 -0.95
N ASP A 191 -17.97 4.72 -2.21
CA ASP A 191 -18.80 4.24 -3.32
C ASP A 191 -18.99 2.70 -3.31
N ASN A 192 -18.51 2.02 -2.26
CA ASN A 192 -18.67 0.59 -1.96
C ASN A 192 -18.14 -0.41 -3.01
N ASP A 193 -17.61 0.05 -4.13
CA ASP A 193 -17.02 -0.79 -5.19
C ASP A 193 -15.50 -0.83 -5.14
N LYS A 194 -14.86 0.05 -4.34
CA LYS A 194 -13.42 0.23 -4.22
C LYS A 194 -12.89 -0.22 -2.88
N SER A 195 -11.62 -0.56 -2.83
CA SER A 195 -10.95 -0.93 -1.58
C SER A 195 -9.56 -0.34 -1.50
N VAL A 196 -9.07 -0.23 -0.27
CA VAL A 196 -7.70 0.18 0.00
C VAL A 196 -7.03 -0.87 0.86
N LEU A 197 -5.81 -1.26 0.46
CA LEU A 197 -4.89 -2.05 1.28
C LEU A 197 -3.71 -1.17 1.66
N ILE A 198 -3.52 -0.95 2.94
CA ILE A 198 -2.40 -0.18 3.48
C ILE A 198 -1.42 -1.16 4.11
N VAL A 199 -0.13 -0.96 3.90
CA VAL A 199 0.90 -1.60 4.71
C VAL A 199 1.71 -0.51 5.40
N THR A 200 1.89 -0.64 6.74
CA THR A 200 2.60 0.36 7.52
C THR A 200 3.12 -0.20 8.84
N GLN A 201 4.05 0.50 9.45
CA GLN A 201 4.45 0.30 10.84
C GLN A 201 3.73 1.26 11.82
N ASP A 202 3.01 2.26 11.29
CA ASP A 202 2.29 3.26 12.09
C ASP A 202 0.93 2.73 12.56
N ILE A 203 0.88 2.26 13.80
CA ILE A 203 -0.36 1.76 14.41
C ILE A 203 -1.40 2.86 14.59
N ASN A 204 -0.99 4.12 14.85
CA ASN A 204 -1.93 5.22 15.04
C ASN A 204 -2.65 5.54 13.72
N PHE A 205 -1.92 5.54 12.61
CA PHE A 205 -2.51 5.69 11.30
C PHE A 205 -3.43 4.51 10.95
N ALA A 206 -3.00 3.28 11.22
CA ALA A 206 -3.80 2.08 11.01
C ALA A 206 -5.13 2.12 11.78
N LEU A 207 -5.09 2.43 13.08
CA LEU A 207 -6.28 2.55 13.92
C LEU A 207 -7.24 3.66 13.46
N LYS A 208 -6.73 4.75 12.90
CA LYS A 208 -7.56 5.86 12.40
C LYS A 208 -8.14 5.63 11.02
N SER A 209 -7.44 4.87 10.16
CA SER A 209 -7.80 4.71 8.74
C SER A 209 -8.64 3.49 8.44
N SER A 210 -8.47 2.38 9.17
CA SER A 210 -8.84 1.05 8.70
C SER A 210 -10.13 0.52 9.29
N ASP A 211 -10.88 -0.24 8.50
CA ASP A 211 -11.97 -1.09 8.97
C ASP A 211 -11.41 -2.39 9.59
N TYR A 212 -10.35 -2.92 8.99
CA TYR A 212 -9.74 -4.18 9.37
C TYR A 212 -8.22 -4.07 9.43
N ILE A 213 -7.63 -4.67 10.47
CA ILE A 213 -6.19 -4.64 10.72
C ILE A 213 -5.68 -6.06 10.95
N ALA A 214 -4.57 -6.42 10.30
CA ALA A 214 -3.81 -7.63 10.55
C ALA A 214 -2.35 -7.29 10.89
N TYR A 215 -1.64 -8.21 11.52
CA TYR A 215 -0.24 -8.04 11.91
C TYR A 215 0.63 -9.10 11.24
N LEU A 216 1.69 -8.65 10.58
CA LEU A 216 2.68 -9.50 9.92
C LEU A 216 3.93 -9.58 10.79
N SER A 217 4.19 -10.75 11.34
CA SER A 217 5.41 -11.08 12.08
C SER A 217 5.81 -12.53 11.83
N ASP A 218 7.09 -12.83 12.00
CA ASP A 218 7.61 -14.18 11.91
C ASP A 218 7.15 -14.95 10.66
N LYS A 219 7.12 -14.22 9.51
CA LYS A 219 6.71 -14.71 8.19
C LYS A 219 5.21 -15.01 8.03
N LYS A 220 4.40 -14.83 9.08
CA LYS A 220 2.97 -15.13 9.12
C LYS A 220 2.12 -13.89 9.30
N LEU A 221 0.93 -13.91 8.72
CA LEU A 221 -0.07 -12.89 8.89
C LEU A 221 -1.16 -13.38 9.84
N THR A 222 -1.53 -12.58 10.85
CA THR A 222 -2.72 -12.85 11.65
C THR A 222 -3.97 -12.75 10.76
N LYS A 223 -5.12 -13.22 11.25
CA LYS A 223 -6.40 -12.85 10.62
C LYS A 223 -6.61 -11.34 10.68
N PHE A 224 -7.48 -10.83 9.84
CA PHE A 224 -7.92 -9.45 9.93
C PHE A 224 -8.95 -9.29 11.06
N TYR A 225 -8.73 -8.32 11.93
CA TYR A 225 -9.56 -7.96 13.05
C TYR A 225 -10.23 -6.60 12.80
N THR A 226 -11.40 -6.35 13.39
CA THR A 226 -11.86 -4.96 13.56
C THR A 226 -10.91 -4.20 14.50
N GLN A 227 -11.00 -2.86 14.55
CA GLN A 227 -10.13 -2.07 15.43
C GLN A 227 -10.23 -2.50 16.90
N ASN A 228 -11.46 -2.74 17.39
CA ASN A 228 -11.69 -3.16 18.78
C ASN A 228 -11.12 -4.56 19.04
N ASP A 229 -11.40 -5.51 18.16
CA ASP A 229 -10.92 -6.89 18.30
C ASP A 229 -9.38 -6.95 18.20
N PHE A 230 -8.78 -6.08 17.36
CA PHE A 230 -7.33 -5.97 17.26
C PHE A 230 -6.68 -5.58 18.59
N LEU A 231 -7.21 -4.54 19.26
CA LEU A 231 -6.68 -4.02 20.52
C LEU A 231 -6.92 -4.95 21.73
N THR A 232 -7.89 -5.85 21.64
CA THR A 232 -8.27 -6.81 22.70
C THR A 232 -7.90 -8.25 22.36
N SER A 233 -7.18 -8.46 21.27
CA SER A 233 -6.81 -9.81 20.80
C SER A 233 -5.97 -10.58 21.82
N THR A 234 -6.26 -11.88 21.90
CA THR A 234 -5.52 -12.83 22.75
C THR A 234 -4.41 -13.57 21.99
N ASP A 235 -4.23 -13.29 20.69
CA ASP A 235 -3.11 -13.79 19.90
C ASP A 235 -1.78 -13.34 20.51
N GLU A 236 -0.89 -14.28 20.83
CA GLU A 236 0.33 -13.99 21.61
C GLU A 236 1.25 -12.99 20.89
N ASN A 237 1.47 -13.15 19.59
CA ASN A 237 2.33 -12.26 18.81
C ASN A 237 1.76 -10.84 18.77
N LEU A 238 0.44 -10.75 18.59
CA LEU A 238 -0.26 -9.48 18.57
C LEU A 238 -0.30 -8.83 19.96
N LYS A 239 -0.49 -9.60 21.01
CA LYS A 239 -0.49 -9.14 22.40
C LYS A 239 0.83 -8.49 22.79
N ILE A 240 1.97 -9.11 22.46
CA ILE A 240 3.30 -8.55 22.70
C ILE A 240 3.46 -7.21 21.97
N PHE A 241 3.05 -7.15 20.71
CA PHE A 241 3.09 -5.91 19.91
C PHE A 241 2.24 -4.80 20.53
N ILE A 242 0.99 -5.11 20.93
CA ILE A 242 0.06 -4.14 21.53
C ILE A 242 0.56 -3.66 22.89
N GLN A 243 1.12 -4.54 23.72
CA GLN A 243 1.69 -4.16 25.00
C GLN A 243 2.85 -3.17 24.84
N SER A 244 3.79 -3.47 23.95
CA SER A 244 4.91 -2.57 23.66
C SER A 244 4.43 -1.19 23.18
N PHE A 245 3.36 -1.15 22.38
CA PHE A 245 2.77 0.10 21.95
C PHE A 245 2.12 0.89 23.09
N LYS A 246 1.37 0.23 23.99
CA LYS A 246 0.72 0.88 25.15
C LYS A 246 1.74 1.44 26.13
N GLU A 247 2.85 0.75 26.35
CA GLU A 247 3.94 1.21 27.23
C GLU A 247 4.60 2.49 26.70
N ILE A 248 4.91 2.54 25.39
CA ILE A 248 5.46 3.73 24.74
C ILE A 248 4.47 4.90 24.80
N GLY A 249 3.18 4.68 24.56
CA GLY A 249 2.14 5.70 24.65
C GLY A 249 1.96 6.27 26.06
N ASN A 250 2.14 5.46 27.08
CA ASN A 250 2.08 5.92 28.49
C ASN A 250 3.32 6.72 28.92
N VAL A 251 4.47 6.52 28.30
CA VAL A 251 5.70 7.30 28.54
C VAL A 251 5.56 8.70 27.97
N THR A 252 4.97 8.85 26.77
CA THR A 252 4.77 10.16 26.12
C THR A 252 3.65 10.99 26.76
N ALA A 253 2.73 10.39 27.50
CA ALA A 253 1.66 11.10 28.22
C ALA A 253 2.10 11.65 29.60
N LYS A 254 3.31 11.31 30.07
CA LYS A 254 3.87 11.74 31.37
C LYS A 254 5.04 12.74 31.23
N SER A 255 5.40 13.11 30.04
CA SER A 255 6.38 14.15 29.72
C SER A 255 5.69 15.38 29.11
#